data_d005e94ae121294c20d1f77f5ed61f02
#
_entry.id   d005e94ae121294c20d1f77f5ed61f02
#
_cell.length_a   1.000
_cell.length_b   1.000
_cell.length_c   1.000
_cell.angle_alpha   90.00
_cell.angle_beta   90.00
_cell.angle_gamma   90.00
#
_symmetry.space_group_name_H-M   'P 1'
#
loop_
_entity.id
_entity.type
_entity.pdbx_description
1 polymer ?
#
loop_
_entity_poly.entity_id
_entity_poly.type
_entity_poly.pdbx_seq_one_letter_code
_entity_poly.pdbx_strand_id
1 'polypeptide(L)'
;MIAGVLLSDTLDKDSKIAFLDEKLKVFSVETNQDIVELFEEFRPEIVAFDVGTEQGMKEFTQSEQELQEEGFIFTPNSHQEKKVERLQSLKKHVKHKLDYIPDFIRFEPQITAEELMLDGEDALSSLGVEGDIGGAREFNAVLGAVTSRFYNQGQFDEYSVVVPKSLDEET
;
A
#
# COMPACT_ATOMS: atom_id res chain seq x y z
N MET A 1 13.26 -7.14 -0.60
CA MET A 1 11.83 -7.50 -0.74
C MET A 1 10.96 -6.37 -0.19
N ILE A 2 10.02 -5.91 -0.96
CA ILE A 2 9.05 -4.88 -0.58
C ILE A 2 7.65 -5.39 -0.86
N ALA A 3 6.64 -4.78 -0.22
CA ALA A 3 5.28 -5.26 -0.33
C ALA A 3 4.26 -4.12 -0.38
N GLY A 4 3.12 -4.41 -0.98
CA GLY A 4 1.93 -3.60 -0.94
C GLY A 4 0.76 -4.44 -0.45
N VAL A 5 -0.06 -3.89 0.43
CA VAL A 5 -1.20 -4.58 1.02
C VAL A 5 -2.46 -3.75 0.85
N LEU A 6 -3.46 -4.36 0.25
CA LEU A 6 -4.81 -3.85 0.19
C LEU A 6 -5.64 -4.58 1.24
N LEU A 7 -5.91 -3.93 2.36
CA LEU A 7 -6.67 -4.54 3.44
C LEU A 7 -8.17 -4.55 3.15
N SER A 8 -8.81 -5.68 3.44
CA SER A 8 -10.26 -5.75 3.45
C SER A 8 -10.78 -5.41 4.86
N ASP A 9 -11.89 -4.69 4.93
CA ASP A 9 -12.57 -4.37 6.19
C ASP A 9 -13.61 -5.42 6.58
N THR A 10 -13.91 -6.36 5.69
CA THR A 10 -14.91 -7.40 5.92
C THR A 10 -14.30 -8.79 5.76
N LEU A 11 -14.87 -9.77 6.46
CA LEU A 11 -14.48 -11.18 6.33
C LEU A 11 -14.95 -11.79 5.00
N ASP A 12 -15.87 -11.13 4.31
CA ASP A 12 -16.42 -11.59 3.03
C ASP A 12 -15.51 -11.31 1.84
N LYS A 13 -14.49 -10.47 2.03
CA LYS A 13 -13.53 -10.12 0.98
C LYS A 13 -12.12 -10.40 1.45
N ASP A 14 -11.33 -10.99 0.58
CA ASP A 14 -9.92 -11.23 0.84
C ASP A 14 -9.12 -9.93 0.82
N SER A 15 -8.09 -9.85 1.64
CA SER A 15 -7.04 -8.86 1.48
C SER A 15 -6.09 -9.31 0.37
N LYS A 16 -5.48 -8.37 -0.32
CA LYS A 16 -4.51 -8.67 -1.38
C LYS A 16 -3.13 -8.18 -0.96
N ILE A 17 -2.12 -9.01 -1.20
CA ILE A 17 -0.73 -8.67 -0.87
C ILE A 17 0.11 -8.91 -2.13
N ALA A 18 0.88 -7.91 -2.51
CA ALA A 18 1.85 -8.00 -3.59
C ALA A 18 3.26 -7.90 -3.01
N PHE A 19 4.10 -8.89 -3.28
CA PHE A 19 5.51 -8.87 -2.96
C PHE A 19 6.32 -8.61 -4.23
N LEU A 20 7.27 -7.72 -4.15
CA LEU A 20 8.08 -7.31 -5.29
C LEU A 20 9.56 -7.31 -4.94
N ASP A 21 10.33 -8.09 -5.70
CA ASP A 21 11.78 -8.00 -5.79
C ASP A 21 12.14 -8.01 -7.28
N GLU A 22 12.79 -9.04 -7.79
CA GLU A 22 12.98 -9.22 -9.22
C GLU A 22 11.71 -9.72 -9.91
N LYS A 23 10.82 -10.35 -9.15
CA LYS A 23 9.55 -10.89 -9.63
C LYS A 23 8.42 -10.40 -8.73
N LEU A 24 7.24 -10.31 -9.34
CA LEU A 24 6.01 -9.97 -8.63
C LEU A 24 5.30 -11.26 -8.22
N LYS A 25 4.88 -11.33 -6.96
CA LYS A 25 4.01 -12.40 -6.44
C LYS A 25 2.83 -11.77 -5.70
N VAL A 26 1.62 -12.18 -6.06
CA VAL A 26 0.39 -11.65 -5.47
C VAL A 26 -0.37 -12.77 -4.78
N PHE A 27 -0.83 -12.51 -3.58
CA PHE A 27 -1.58 -13.46 -2.75
C PHE A 27 -2.91 -12.87 -2.30
N SER A 28 -3.88 -13.75 -2.11
CA SER A 28 -5.16 -13.42 -1.47
C SER A 28 -5.19 -14.09 -0.09
N VAL A 29 -5.49 -13.34 0.95
CA VAL A 29 -5.49 -13.84 2.33
C VAL A 29 -6.69 -13.33 3.10
N GLU A 30 -7.17 -14.10 4.05
CA GLU A 30 -8.37 -13.76 4.82
C GLU A 30 -8.05 -13.15 6.19
N THR A 31 -7.02 -13.66 6.89
CA THR A 31 -6.75 -13.30 8.28
C THR A 31 -5.42 -12.55 8.45
N ASN A 32 -5.30 -11.83 9.57
CA ASN A 32 -4.04 -11.21 9.94
C ASN A 32 -2.93 -12.24 10.16
N GLN A 33 -3.28 -13.42 10.67
CA GLN A 33 -2.32 -14.51 10.84
C GLN A 33 -1.72 -14.93 9.51
N ASP A 34 -2.55 -15.06 8.47
CA ASP A 34 -2.07 -15.38 7.12
C ASP A 34 -1.09 -14.33 6.60
N ILE A 35 -1.38 -13.06 6.87
CA ILE A 35 -0.50 -11.96 6.48
C ILE A 35 0.85 -12.07 7.20
N VAL A 36 0.84 -12.32 8.50
CA VAL A 36 2.07 -12.44 9.29
C VAL A 36 2.89 -13.64 8.82
N GLU A 37 2.26 -14.76 8.50
CA GLU A 37 2.94 -15.95 7.96
C GLU A 37 3.65 -15.64 6.64
N LEU A 38 3.01 -14.86 5.76
CA LEU A 38 3.65 -14.42 4.52
C LEU A 38 4.82 -13.47 4.80
N PHE A 39 4.70 -12.60 5.78
CA PHE A 39 5.80 -11.72 6.18
C PHE A 39 6.98 -12.50 6.77
N GLU A 40 6.72 -13.57 7.48
CA GLU A 40 7.79 -14.47 7.95
C GLU A 40 8.52 -15.14 6.78
N GLU A 41 7.78 -15.56 5.77
CA GLU A 41 8.33 -16.24 4.60
C GLU A 41 9.12 -15.29 3.70
N PHE A 42 8.51 -14.17 3.31
CA PHE A 42 9.08 -13.24 2.33
C PHE A 42 9.93 -12.14 2.93
N ARG A 43 9.77 -11.83 4.22
CA ARG A 43 10.54 -10.85 4.99
C ARG A 43 10.65 -9.47 4.30
N PRO A 44 9.52 -8.82 3.99
CA PRO A 44 9.56 -7.51 3.36
C PRO A 44 10.15 -6.46 4.31
N GLU A 45 11.01 -5.60 3.79
CA GLU A 45 11.61 -4.50 4.55
C GLU A 45 10.69 -3.28 4.63
N ILE A 46 9.89 -3.08 3.61
CA ILE A 46 8.93 -1.98 3.50
C ILE A 46 7.59 -2.56 3.10
N VAL A 47 6.55 -2.15 3.79
CA VAL A 47 5.17 -2.59 3.51
C VAL A 47 4.28 -1.36 3.41
N ALA A 48 3.65 -1.17 2.26
CA ALA A 48 2.68 -0.09 2.04
C ALA A 48 1.26 -0.62 2.27
N PHE A 49 0.49 0.09 3.08
CA PHE A 49 -0.93 -0.21 3.32
C PHE A 49 -1.80 0.89 2.74
N ASP A 50 -2.98 0.50 2.28
CA ASP A 50 -3.99 1.43 1.72
C ASP A 50 -4.76 2.21 2.79
N VAL A 51 -4.37 2.07 4.04
CA VAL A 51 -4.98 2.75 5.18
C VAL A 51 -3.89 3.17 6.17
N GLY A 52 -4.11 4.28 6.88
CA GLY A 52 -3.22 4.75 7.94
C GLY A 52 -3.67 4.28 9.32
N THR A 53 -2.82 4.51 10.31
CA THR A 53 -3.13 4.19 11.72
C THR A 53 -3.65 5.40 12.50
N GLU A 54 -3.62 6.58 11.91
CA GLU A 54 -4.10 7.79 12.58
C GLU A 54 -5.61 7.79 12.64
N GLN A 55 -6.14 7.65 13.86
CA GLN A 55 -7.54 7.93 14.15
C GLN A 55 -7.64 9.41 14.44
N GLY A 56 -7.79 10.22 13.40
CA GLY A 56 -8.04 11.63 13.57
C GLY A 56 -9.48 11.87 14.02
N MET A 57 -9.70 12.89 14.84
CA MET A 57 -11.05 13.37 15.15
C MET A 57 -11.67 14.05 13.93
N LYS A 58 -10.90 14.29 12.88
CA LYS A 58 -11.35 14.89 11.62
C LYS A 58 -11.56 13.83 10.57
N GLU A 59 -12.52 14.02 9.68
CA GLU A 59 -12.79 13.13 8.55
C GLU A 59 -11.59 13.01 7.61
N PHE A 60 -10.79 14.08 7.48
CA PHE A 60 -9.60 14.11 6.67
C PHE A 60 -8.45 14.75 7.44
N THR A 61 -7.25 14.26 7.24
CA THR A 61 -6.03 14.89 7.75
C THR A 61 -5.75 16.19 6.96
N GLN A 62 -4.90 17.06 7.48
CA GLN A 62 -4.51 18.27 6.78
C GLN A 62 -3.86 17.95 5.43
N SER A 63 -2.99 16.95 5.40
CA SER A 63 -2.32 16.52 4.15
C SER A 63 -3.35 15.99 3.14
N GLU A 64 -4.35 15.24 3.59
CA GLU A 64 -5.42 14.78 2.72
C GLU A 64 -6.24 15.95 2.17
N GLN A 65 -6.53 16.97 2.98
CA GLN A 65 -7.22 18.17 2.52
C GLN A 65 -6.42 18.92 1.46
N GLU A 66 -5.11 19.03 1.63
CA GLU A 66 -4.23 19.66 0.64
C GLU A 66 -4.24 18.89 -0.69
N LEU A 67 -4.20 17.56 -0.63
CA LEU A 67 -4.27 16.71 -1.82
C LEU A 67 -5.64 16.76 -2.49
N GLN A 68 -6.72 16.92 -1.71
CA GLN A 68 -8.07 17.11 -2.27
C GLN A 68 -8.17 18.40 -3.08
N GLU A 69 -7.48 19.45 -2.66
CA GLU A 69 -7.42 20.70 -3.42
C GLU A 69 -6.74 20.52 -4.78
N GLU A 70 -5.85 19.53 -4.87
CA GLU A 70 -5.20 19.14 -6.13
C GLU A 70 -6.04 18.19 -6.99
N GLY A 71 -7.21 17.77 -6.48
CA GLY A 71 -8.16 16.95 -7.24
C GLY A 71 -8.22 15.47 -6.83
N PHE A 72 -7.44 15.04 -5.84
CA PHE A 72 -7.48 13.67 -5.36
C PHE A 72 -8.68 13.44 -4.44
N ILE A 73 -9.20 12.22 -4.43
CA ILE A 73 -10.36 11.82 -3.64
C ILE A 73 -9.92 10.83 -2.55
N PHE A 74 -10.32 11.12 -1.31
CA PHE A 74 -10.07 10.25 -0.17
C PHE A 74 -11.37 9.76 0.44
N THR A 75 -11.35 8.54 0.98
CA THR A 75 -12.45 8.02 1.81
C THR A 75 -12.36 8.70 3.19
N PRO A 76 -13.47 9.24 3.71
CA PRO A 76 -13.47 9.81 5.07
C PRO A 76 -13.01 8.81 6.12
N ASN A 77 -12.29 9.29 7.13
CA ASN A 77 -11.78 8.44 8.21
C ASN A 77 -12.88 7.65 8.94
N SER A 78 -14.08 8.22 9.08
CA SER A 78 -15.23 7.52 9.67
C SER A 78 -15.63 6.25 8.91
N HIS A 79 -15.35 6.20 7.60
CA HIS A 79 -15.62 5.02 6.76
C HIS A 79 -14.50 3.99 6.76
N GLN A 80 -13.38 4.28 7.42
CA GLN A 80 -12.21 3.43 7.44
C GLN A 80 -11.88 2.83 8.81
N GLU A 81 -12.74 3.04 9.81
CA GLU A 81 -12.50 2.60 11.20
C GLU A 81 -12.12 1.12 11.31
N LYS A 82 -12.84 0.25 10.61
CA LYS A 82 -12.58 -1.20 10.65
C LYS A 82 -11.23 -1.55 10.07
N LYS A 83 -10.84 -0.91 8.98
CA LYS A 83 -9.52 -1.11 8.37
C LYS A 83 -8.41 -0.62 9.28
N VAL A 84 -8.60 0.54 9.92
CA VAL A 84 -7.63 1.11 10.86
C VAL A 84 -7.45 0.19 12.06
N GLU A 85 -8.53 -0.32 12.64
CA GLU A 85 -8.47 -1.28 13.74
C GLU A 85 -7.75 -2.56 13.35
N ARG A 86 -8.03 -3.05 12.14
CA ARG A 86 -7.38 -4.23 11.61
C ARG A 86 -5.88 -4.01 11.44
N LEU A 87 -5.48 -2.87 10.91
CA LEU A 87 -4.07 -2.53 10.74
C LEU A 87 -3.35 -2.42 12.08
N GLN A 88 -3.98 -1.79 13.07
CA GLN A 88 -3.42 -1.70 14.42
C GLN A 88 -3.22 -3.08 15.05
N SER A 89 -4.20 -3.97 14.90
CA SER A 89 -4.10 -5.35 15.35
C SER A 89 -2.99 -6.11 14.63
N LEU A 90 -2.88 -5.93 13.32
CA LEU A 90 -1.85 -6.55 12.51
C LEU A 90 -0.46 -6.08 12.94
N LYS A 91 -0.25 -4.80 13.19
CA LYS A 91 1.03 -4.27 13.65
C LYS A 91 1.45 -4.86 15.00
N LYS A 92 0.51 -5.04 15.92
CA LYS A 92 0.78 -5.72 17.20
C LYS A 92 1.20 -7.17 16.99
N HIS A 93 0.52 -7.86 16.08
CA HIS A 93 0.81 -9.25 15.75
C HIS A 93 2.22 -9.39 15.14
N VAL A 94 2.58 -8.48 14.24
CA VAL A 94 3.91 -8.43 13.64
C VAL A 94 4.98 -8.26 14.71
N LYS A 95 4.80 -7.35 15.68
CA LYS A 95 5.74 -7.15 16.78
C LYS A 95 5.98 -8.39 17.61
N HIS A 96 4.94 -9.21 17.80
CA HIS A 96 5.04 -10.42 18.63
C HIS A 96 5.63 -11.61 17.89
N LYS A 97 5.41 -11.71 16.60
CA LYS A 97 5.75 -12.88 15.79
C LYS A 97 7.05 -12.76 15.02
N LEU A 98 7.36 -11.57 14.51
CA LEU A 98 8.55 -11.38 13.69
C LEU A 98 9.75 -10.98 14.55
N ASP A 99 10.94 -11.42 14.13
CA ASP A 99 12.21 -11.04 14.75
C ASP A 99 12.74 -9.68 14.24
N TYR A 100 11.96 -9.00 13.41
CA TYR A 100 12.27 -7.67 12.88
C TYR A 100 10.96 -6.90 12.68
N ILE A 101 11.03 -5.58 12.49
CA ILE A 101 9.87 -4.75 12.22
C ILE A 101 10.04 -4.12 10.84
N PRO A 102 9.13 -4.42 9.87
CA PRO A 102 9.12 -3.74 8.59
C PRO A 102 8.87 -2.24 8.75
N ASP A 103 9.34 -1.44 7.79
CA ASP A 103 8.93 -0.05 7.70
C ASP A 103 7.53 0.02 7.08
N PHE A 104 6.57 0.54 7.83
CA PHE A 104 5.19 0.64 7.39
C PHE A 104 4.91 2.02 6.83
N ILE A 105 4.43 2.07 5.59
CA ILE A 105 4.04 3.32 4.93
C ILE A 105 2.58 3.23 4.49
N ARG A 106 1.98 4.37 4.22
CA ARG A 106 0.63 4.46 3.67
C ARG A 106 0.71 4.89 2.21
N PHE A 107 -0.10 4.25 1.35
CA PHE A 107 -0.25 4.64 -0.04
C PHE A 107 -1.73 4.77 -0.38
N GLU A 108 -2.01 5.49 -1.46
CA GLU A 108 -3.35 5.60 -2.05
C GLU A 108 -3.25 5.13 -3.50
N PRO A 109 -3.91 4.01 -3.86
CA PRO A 109 -3.76 3.44 -5.21
C PRO A 109 -4.03 4.44 -6.33
N GLN A 110 -5.08 5.24 -6.19
CA GLN A 110 -5.45 6.23 -7.20
C GLN A 110 -4.35 7.28 -7.41
N ILE A 111 -3.73 7.74 -6.33
CA ILE A 111 -2.66 8.74 -6.39
C ILE A 111 -1.42 8.15 -7.07
N THR A 112 -1.01 6.95 -6.68
CA THR A 112 0.13 6.27 -7.29
C THR A 112 -0.08 6.08 -8.79
N ALA A 113 -1.28 5.62 -9.18
CA ALA A 113 -1.61 5.39 -10.58
C ALA A 113 -1.55 6.69 -11.40
N GLU A 114 -2.09 7.79 -10.86
CA GLU A 114 -2.09 9.09 -11.55
C GLU A 114 -0.68 9.68 -11.67
N GLU A 115 0.08 9.67 -10.57
CA GLU A 115 1.43 10.26 -10.55
C GLU A 115 2.41 9.52 -11.47
N LEU A 116 2.26 8.21 -11.62
CA LEU A 116 3.12 7.39 -12.45
C LEU A 116 2.52 7.07 -13.82
N MET A 117 1.35 7.63 -14.13
CA MET A 117 0.62 7.41 -15.40
C MET A 117 0.37 5.92 -15.68
N LEU A 118 -0.07 5.19 -14.66
CA LEU A 118 -0.31 3.75 -14.76
C LEU A 118 -1.79 3.48 -15.06
N ASP A 119 -2.12 3.39 -16.34
CA ASP A 119 -3.50 3.19 -16.79
C ASP A 119 -3.98 1.75 -16.68
N GLY A 120 -3.08 0.80 -16.41
CA GLY A 120 -3.41 -0.62 -16.30
C GLY A 120 -2.16 -1.46 -16.18
N GLU A 121 -2.36 -2.79 -16.25
CA GLU A 121 -1.28 -3.75 -16.07
C GLU A 121 -0.13 -3.59 -17.07
N ASP A 122 -0.44 -3.23 -18.31
CA ASP A 122 0.55 -3.06 -19.37
C ASP A 122 1.54 -1.93 -19.04
N ALA A 123 1.08 -0.90 -18.34
CA ALA A 123 1.94 0.21 -17.95
C ALA A 123 2.98 -0.17 -16.90
N LEU A 124 2.73 -1.23 -16.11
CA LEU A 124 3.68 -1.71 -15.11
C LEU A 124 4.96 -2.29 -15.73
N SER A 125 4.86 -2.84 -16.93
CA SER A 125 6.04 -3.39 -17.61
C SER A 125 7.08 -2.31 -17.90
N SER A 126 6.66 -1.06 -18.09
CA SER A 126 7.57 0.08 -18.27
C SER A 126 8.41 0.36 -17.01
N LEU A 127 7.94 -0.07 -15.84
CA LEU A 127 8.66 0.04 -14.56
C LEU A 127 9.44 -1.24 -14.22
N GLY A 128 9.48 -2.22 -15.12
CA GLY A 128 10.11 -3.49 -14.88
C GLY A 128 9.34 -4.41 -13.94
N VAL A 129 8.04 -4.17 -13.75
CA VAL A 129 7.18 -4.98 -12.90
C VAL A 129 6.43 -5.96 -13.77
N GLU A 130 6.77 -7.25 -13.65
CA GLU A 130 6.17 -8.31 -14.43
C GLU A 130 5.68 -9.43 -13.51
N GLY A 131 4.48 -9.94 -13.80
CA GLY A 131 3.86 -11.03 -13.06
C GLY A 131 2.38 -11.11 -13.37
N ASP A 132 1.75 -12.16 -12.86
CA ASP A 132 0.31 -12.38 -13.05
C ASP A 132 -0.50 -11.53 -12.08
N ILE A 133 -1.43 -10.75 -12.61
CA ILE A 133 -2.33 -9.91 -11.84
C ILE A 133 -3.76 -10.29 -12.21
N GLY A 134 -4.55 -10.69 -11.21
CA GLY A 134 -5.86 -11.30 -11.43
C GLY A 134 -7.05 -10.34 -11.45
N GLY A 135 -6.84 -9.04 -11.31
CA GLY A 135 -7.94 -8.07 -11.33
C GLY A 135 -7.61 -6.74 -10.67
N ALA A 136 -8.62 -5.88 -10.52
CA ALA A 136 -8.44 -4.51 -10.03
C ALA A 136 -7.90 -4.44 -8.60
N ARG A 137 -8.36 -5.31 -7.70
CA ARG A 137 -7.89 -5.31 -6.31
C ARG A 137 -6.44 -5.78 -6.21
N GLU A 138 -6.08 -6.80 -6.98
CA GLU A 138 -4.68 -7.24 -7.05
C GLU A 138 -3.79 -6.15 -7.66
N PHE A 139 -4.26 -5.48 -8.70
CA PHE A 139 -3.56 -4.34 -9.29
C PHE A 139 -3.31 -3.24 -8.26
N ASN A 140 -4.30 -2.92 -7.42
CA ASN A 140 -4.14 -1.92 -6.37
C ASN A 140 -3.09 -2.33 -5.33
N ALA A 141 -3.02 -3.61 -4.97
CA ALA A 141 -1.95 -4.11 -4.09
C ALA A 141 -0.57 -3.96 -4.74
N VAL A 142 -0.48 -4.22 -6.04
CA VAL A 142 0.76 -4.01 -6.81
C VAL A 142 1.18 -2.54 -6.80
N LEU A 143 0.23 -1.62 -6.89
CA LEU A 143 0.52 -0.18 -6.77
C LEU A 143 1.14 0.15 -5.40
N GLY A 144 0.73 -0.55 -4.35
CA GLY A 144 1.35 -0.43 -3.03
C GLY A 144 2.81 -0.89 -3.05
N ALA A 145 3.10 -2.01 -3.69
CA ALA A 145 4.47 -2.50 -3.84
C ALA A 145 5.32 -1.53 -4.67
N VAL A 146 4.76 -0.96 -5.72
CA VAL A 146 5.43 0.08 -6.53
C VAL A 146 5.73 1.31 -5.69
N THR A 147 4.77 1.76 -4.87
CA THR A 147 4.97 2.89 -3.96
C THR A 147 6.12 2.61 -2.99
N SER A 148 6.19 1.40 -2.44
CA SER A 148 7.29 0.98 -1.56
C SER A 148 8.64 1.03 -2.28
N ARG A 149 8.69 0.66 -3.56
CA ARG A 149 9.91 0.73 -4.36
C ARG A 149 10.39 2.18 -4.52
N PHE A 150 9.49 3.10 -4.86
CA PHE A 150 9.81 4.53 -4.99
C PHE A 150 10.23 5.12 -3.64
N TYR A 151 9.56 4.74 -2.57
CA TYR A 151 9.93 5.12 -1.21
C TYR A 151 11.36 4.67 -0.88
N ASN A 152 11.68 3.42 -1.18
CA ASN A 152 13.01 2.85 -0.93
C ASN A 152 14.12 3.55 -1.73
N GLN A 153 13.78 4.07 -2.91
CA GLN A 153 14.70 4.79 -3.77
C GLN A 153 14.81 6.29 -3.46
N GLY A 154 14.04 6.79 -2.49
CA GLY A 154 14.01 8.20 -2.17
C GLY A 154 13.27 9.07 -3.18
N GLN A 155 12.48 8.47 -4.06
CA GLN A 155 11.74 9.15 -5.14
C GLN A 155 10.28 9.34 -4.76
N PHE A 156 10.02 10.17 -3.77
CA PHE A 156 8.65 10.38 -3.26
C PHE A 156 8.51 11.73 -2.56
N ASP A 157 7.27 12.18 -2.46
CA ASP A 157 6.84 13.20 -1.52
C ASP A 157 6.06 12.53 -0.40
N GLU A 158 6.22 13.01 0.82
CA GLU A 158 5.51 12.46 1.96
C GLU A 158 4.51 13.48 2.51
N TYR A 159 3.25 13.07 2.45
CA TYR A 159 2.14 13.70 3.12
C TYR A 159 1.66 12.72 4.21
N SER A 160 0.36 12.62 4.47
CA SER A 160 -0.17 11.48 5.24
C SER A 160 -0.10 10.17 4.46
N VAL A 161 0.15 10.26 3.14
CA VAL A 161 0.44 9.15 2.25
C VAL A 161 1.76 9.40 1.53
N VAL A 162 2.44 8.32 1.12
CA VAL A 162 3.62 8.40 0.27
C VAL A 162 3.18 8.55 -1.18
N VAL A 163 3.64 9.60 -1.83
CA VAL A 163 3.32 9.91 -3.22
C VAL A 163 4.58 9.70 -4.06
N PRO A 164 4.63 8.65 -4.91
CA PRO A 164 5.82 8.42 -5.73
C PRO A 164 6.03 9.53 -6.74
N LYS A 165 7.31 9.81 -7.03
CA LYS A 165 7.72 10.79 -8.04
C LYS A 165 8.53 10.13 -9.12
N SER A 166 8.15 10.36 -10.37
CA SER A 166 8.97 9.96 -11.51
C SER A 166 10.20 10.87 -11.62
N LEU A 167 11.32 10.30 -12.09
CA LEU A 167 12.55 11.08 -12.31
C LEU A 167 12.36 12.20 -13.34
N ASP A 168 11.41 12.03 -14.27
CA ASP A 168 11.14 13.00 -15.31
C ASP A 168 10.48 14.29 -14.78
N GLU A 169 9.94 14.26 -13.57
CA GLU A 169 9.30 15.43 -12.94
C GLU A 169 10.30 16.35 -12.23
N GLU A 170 11.53 15.92 -12.06
CA GLU A 170 12.58 16.73 -11.42
C GLU A 170 13.29 17.69 -12.38
N THR A 171 12.98 17.60 -13.63
CA THR A 171 13.48 18.52 -14.65
C THR A 171 12.40 19.56 -14.99
#